data_1a48b26d9ba3d1756aec241789a3d74d
#
_entry.id   1a48b26d9ba3d1756aec241789a3d74d
#
_cell.length_a   1.000
_cell.length_b   1.000
_cell.length_c   1.000
_cell.angle_alpha   90.00
_cell.angle_beta   90.00
_cell.angle_gamma   90.00
#
_symmetry.space_group_name_H-M   'P 1'
#
loop_
_entity.id
_entity.type
_entity.pdbx_description
1 polymer ?
#
loop_
_entity_poly.entity_id
_entity_poly.type
_entity_poly.pdbx_seq_one_letter_code
_entity_poly.pdbx_strand_id
1 'polypeptide(L)'
;MAFLSFEQFVNKIDQLEEANILIAALEFRVFTHLGKRSLTSWALAKKSKIHPEGAEALLNALVSLGALRKSENTFANTSDSFRHFCEHSPQYKIGTVFLRKENRDEWSHLLDIIKNGRNPSGNDDDDPEFREPFTYAMHERSQNFSKPLAQFITRKPVGILVDIGGGPGSYSAEILKQDKSARAVLIDRSASLKIAKKILKNSAVIERFDFVSGDLFKVSFGNETDTVLYSNILHIYNESENLRLFEKIYKSLKPGGRFILVDLFLKNNRTEPQDAALFSLTMLLFTATGRTYTFEETKKLLKKSGFGKFTHCELGQGSSVIETVKI
;
A
#
# COMPACT_ATOMS: atom_id res chain seq x y z
N MET A 1 -3.14 10.25 25.40
CA MET A 1 -2.03 10.71 24.52
C MET A 1 -1.07 11.57 25.33
N ALA A 2 0.23 11.36 25.18
CA ALA A 2 1.23 12.29 25.74
C ALA A 2 1.34 13.49 24.77
N PHE A 3 1.38 14.71 25.31
CA PHE A 3 1.62 15.92 24.52
C PHE A 3 3.09 15.99 24.10
N LEU A 4 3.39 16.56 22.94
CA LEU A 4 4.75 16.79 22.49
C LEU A 4 5.40 17.90 23.33
N SER A 5 6.59 17.65 23.87
CA SER A 5 7.46 18.72 24.39
C SER A 5 8.01 19.54 23.21
N PHE A 6 8.55 20.72 23.51
CA PHE A 6 9.22 21.55 22.50
C PHE A 6 10.33 20.79 21.77
N GLU A 7 11.18 20.10 22.50
CA GLU A 7 12.28 19.29 21.93
C GLU A 7 11.77 18.17 21.04
N GLN A 8 10.72 17.46 21.48
CA GLN A 8 10.11 16.39 20.66
C GLN A 8 9.48 16.94 19.38
N PHE A 9 8.90 18.15 19.45
CA PHE A 9 8.33 18.81 18.27
C PHE A 9 9.43 19.17 17.27
N VAL A 10 10.51 19.82 17.74
CA VAL A 10 11.66 20.19 16.89
C VAL A 10 12.31 18.96 16.29
N ASN A 11 12.62 17.93 17.08
CA ASN A 11 13.22 16.69 16.59
C ASN A 11 12.39 16.00 15.50
N LYS A 12 11.05 16.11 15.56
CA LYS A 12 10.21 15.55 14.48
C LYS A 12 10.33 16.32 13.17
N ILE A 13 10.55 17.63 13.22
CA ILE A 13 10.78 18.45 12.03
C ILE A 13 12.18 18.18 11.47
N ASP A 14 13.18 18.04 12.33
CA ASP A 14 14.57 17.79 11.93
C ASP A 14 14.74 16.44 11.22
N GLN A 15 13.89 15.44 11.53
CA GLN A 15 13.83 14.18 10.77
C GLN A 15 13.54 14.36 9.27
N LEU A 16 13.03 15.52 8.85
CA LEU A 16 12.87 15.84 7.44
C LEU A 16 14.21 15.92 6.70
N GLU A 17 15.28 16.40 7.37
CA GLU A 17 16.63 16.42 6.78
C GLU A 17 17.13 15.02 6.49
N GLU A 18 17.02 14.11 7.46
CA GLU A 18 17.41 12.72 7.29
C GLU A 18 16.61 12.05 6.17
N ALA A 19 15.30 12.28 6.12
CA ALA A 19 14.44 11.77 5.07
C ALA A 19 14.87 12.26 3.69
N ASN A 20 15.19 13.55 3.53
CA ASN A 20 15.67 14.12 2.28
C ASN A 20 17.01 13.52 1.84
N ILE A 21 17.95 13.29 2.76
CA ILE A 21 19.24 12.62 2.49
C ILE A 21 19.01 11.21 1.95
N LEU A 22 18.15 10.43 2.61
CA LEU A 22 17.84 9.06 2.21
C LEU A 22 17.13 9.03 0.84
N ILE A 23 16.18 9.93 0.59
CA ILE A 23 15.48 10.04 -0.70
C ILE A 23 16.46 10.44 -1.80
N ALA A 24 17.36 11.40 -1.55
CA ALA A 24 18.40 11.77 -2.51
C ALA A 24 19.30 10.58 -2.89
N ALA A 25 19.62 9.71 -1.91
CA ALA A 25 20.39 8.50 -2.18
C ALA A 25 19.63 7.51 -3.09
N LEU A 26 18.30 7.42 -2.95
CA LEU A 26 17.44 6.60 -3.82
C LEU A 26 17.34 7.22 -5.23
N GLU A 27 17.17 8.54 -5.34
CA GLU A 27 17.10 9.26 -6.62
C GLU A 27 18.38 9.08 -7.43
N PHE A 28 19.53 9.29 -6.80
CA PHE A 28 20.83 9.12 -7.47
C PHE A 28 21.29 7.66 -7.55
N ARG A 29 20.44 6.71 -7.18
CA ARG A 29 20.68 5.25 -7.24
C ARG A 29 22.01 4.85 -6.57
N VAL A 30 22.36 5.52 -5.47
CA VAL A 30 23.64 5.33 -4.76
C VAL A 30 23.86 3.86 -4.43
N PHE A 31 22.87 3.18 -3.83
CA PHE A 31 22.97 1.78 -3.44
C PHE A 31 23.17 0.83 -4.63
N THR A 32 22.58 1.14 -5.77
CA THR A 32 22.71 0.36 -7.01
C THR A 32 24.09 0.57 -7.63
N HIS A 33 24.60 1.81 -7.68
CA HIS A 33 25.94 2.10 -8.22
C HIS A 33 27.07 1.51 -7.38
N LEU A 34 26.91 1.46 -6.04
CA LEU A 34 27.83 0.76 -5.15
C LEU A 34 27.75 -0.76 -5.38
N GLY A 35 26.55 -1.33 -5.47
CA GLY A 35 26.37 -2.77 -5.63
C GLY A 35 27.06 -3.55 -4.49
N LYS A 36 27.87 -4.54 -4.82
CA LYS A 36 28.72 -5.32 -3.90
C LYS A 36 30.15 -4.79 -3.80
N ARG A 37 30.44 -3.63 -4.39
CA ARG A 37 31.78 -3.06 -4.46
C ARG A 37 31.93 -1.89 -3.51
N SER A 38 33.18 -1.48 -3.28
CA SER A 38 33.50 -0.21 -2.65
C SER A 38 33.91 0.78 -3.75
N LEU A 39 33.43 2.04 -3.66
CA LEU A 39 33.77 3.12 -4.57
C LEU A 39 34.24 4.34 -3.79
N THR A 40 35.13 5.15 -4.38
CA THR A 40 35.41 6.50 -3.90
C THR A 40 34.23 7.43 -4.22
N SER A 41 34.14 8.57 -3.49
CA SER A 41 33.12 9.60 -3.79
C SER A 41 33.19 10.10 -5.23
N TRP A 42 34.39 10.28 -5.75
CA TRP A 42 34.61 10.68 -7.15
C TRP A 42 34.09 9.64 -8.16
N ALA A 43 34.35 8.35 -7.91
CA ALA A 43 33.86 7.28 -8.77
C ALA A 43 32.34 7.16 -8.76
N LEU A 44 31.72 7.37 -7.60
CA LEU A 44 30.25 7.44 -7.50
C LEU A 44 29.71 8.68 -8.23
N ALA A 45 30.27 9.86 -7.99
CA ALA A 45 29.86 11.10 -8.64
C ALA A 45 29.76 10.96 -10.16
N LYS A 46 30.80 10.35 -10.78
CA LYS A 46 30.85 10.05 -12.20
C LYS A 46 29.72 9.12 -12.65
N LYS A 47 29.43 8.04 -11.87
CA LYS A 47 28.38 7.06 -12.18
C LYS A 47 26.98 7.65 -12.03
N SER A 48 26.75 8.42 -10.98
CA SER A 48 25.46 9.04 -10.66
C SER A 48 25.23 10.37 -11.38
N LYS A 49 26.25 10.88 -12.15
CA LYS A 49 26.24 12.18 -12.85
C LYS A 49 25.93 13.36 -11.92
N ILE A 50 26.53 13.37 -10.75
CA ILE A 50 26.38 14.43 -9.73
C ILE A 50 27.70 15.11 -9.45
N HIS A 51 27.65 16.29 -8.82
CA HIS A 51 28.85 17.04 -8.46
C HIS A 51 29.71 16.26 -7.44
N PRO A 52 31.03 16.20 -7.57
CA PRO A 52 31.89 15.44 -6.65
C PRO A 52 31.77 15.85 -5.19
N GLU A 53 31.69 17.14 -4.90
CA GLU A 53 31.48 17.66 -3.54
C GLU A 53 30.15 17.20 -2.95
N GLY A 54 29.05 17.26 -3.74
CA GLY A 54 27.74 16.76 -3.33
C GLY A 54 27.74 15.25 -3.09
N ALA A 55 28.45 14.49 -3.93
CA ALA A 55 28.62 13.05 -3.74
C ALA A 55 29.35 12.73 -2.42
N GLU A 56 30.42 13.44 -2.11
CA GLU A 56 31.18 13.23 -0.88
C GLU A 56 30.34 13.56 0.36
N ALA A 57 29.67 14.70 0.37
CA ALA A 57 28.79 15.11 1.46
C ALA A 57 27.65 14.11 1.66
N LEU A 58 26.96 13.69 0.59
CA LEU A 58 25.88 12.70 0.65
C LEU A 58 26.38 11.35 1.19
N LEU A 59 27.50 10.85 0.71
CA LEU A 59 28.05 9.56 1.14
C LEU A 59 28.45 9.58 2.62
N ASN A 60 29.09 10.65 3.09
CA ASN A 60 29.46 10.81 4.49
C ASN A 60 28.20 10.87 5.38
N ALA A 61 27.16 11.61 4.98
CA ALA A 61 25.89 11.65 5.69
C ALA A 61 25.22 10.26 5.75
N LEU A 62 25.23 9.50 4.66
CA LEU A 62 24.69 8.14 4.63
C LEU A 62 25.46 7.16 5.53
N VAL A 63 26.76 7.37 5.70
CA VAL A 63 27.57 6.61 6.68
C VAL A 63 27.17 6.99 8.10
N SER A 64 27.00 8.28 8.40
CA SER A 64 26.55 8.77 9.71
C SER A 64 25.18 8.22 10.08
N LEU A 65 24.28 8.11 9.11
CA LEU A 65 22.93 7.50 9.27
C LEU A 65 22.96 5.95 9.33
N GLY A 66 24.13 5.32 9.19
CA GLY A 66 24.26 3.86 9.19
C GLY A 66 23.78 3.17 7.92
N ALA A 67 23.46 3.92 6.86
CA ALA A 67 23.00 3.38 5.57
C ALA A 67 24.18 2.83 4.73
N LEU A 68 25.38 3.34 4.91
CA LEU A 68 26.61 2.91 4.25
C LEU A 68 27.72 2.60 5.25
N ARG A 69 28.78 1.95 4.75
CA ARG A 69 30.05 1.75 5.46
C ARG A 69 31.14 2.52 4.73
N LYS A 70 32.11 3.05 5.49
CA LYS A 70 33.29 3.72 4.96
C LYS A 70 34.55 3.00 5.43
N SER A 71 35.49 2.79 4.53
CA SER A 71 36.84 2.33 4.83
C SER A 71 37.82 3.21 4.07
N GLU A 72 38.67 3.93 4.81
CA GLU A 72 39.54 4.96 4.23
C GLU A 72 38.77 5.94 3.35
N ASN A 73 39.04 5.95 2.04
CA ASN A 73 38.41 6.84 1.06
C ASN A 73 37.33 6.14 0.21
N THR A 74 36.88 4.94 0.62
CA THR A 74 35.89 4.18 -0.13
C THR A 74 34.63 3.93 0.68
N PHE A 75 33.50 3.86 -0.02
CA PHE A 75 32.17 3.66 0.53
C PHE A 75 31.55 2.37 -0.02
N ALA A 76 30.83 1.65 0.80
CA ALA A 76 30.16 0.41 0.44
C ALA A 76 28.78 0.31 1.09
N ASN A 77 27.88 -0.44 0.46
CA ASN A 77 26.60 -0.78 1.06
C ASN A 77 26.77 -1.56 2.38
N THR A 78 25.85 -1.33 3.32
CA THR A 78 25.59 -2.32 4.37
C THR A 78 24.89 -3.53 3.74
N SER A 79 24.81 -4.63 4.50
CA SER A 79 24.05 -5.82 4.04
C SER A 79 22.60 -5.51 3.73
N ASP A 80 21.96 -4.70 4.59
CA ASP A 80 20.54 -4.34 4.44
C ASP A 80 20.32 -3.33 3.33
N SER A 81 21.21 -2.35 3.18
CA SER A 81 21.13 -1.40 2.06
C SER A 81 21.32 -2.07 0.72
N PHE A 82 22.27 -3.00 0.59
CA PHE A 82 22.38 -3.81 -0.62
C PHE A 82 21.13 -4.65 -0.86
N ARG A 83 20.64 -5.33 0.18
CA ARG A 83 19.51 -6.26 0.06
C ARG A 83 18.26 -5.58 -0.43
N HIS A 84 17.92 -4.40 0.12
CA HIS A 84 16.62 -3.79 -0.06
C HIS A 84 16.60 -2.59 -1.01
N PHE A 85 17.74 -1.90 -1.23
CA PHE A 85 17.81 -0.68 -2.02
C PHE A 85 18.68 -0.77 -3.28
N CYS A 86 19.41 -1.88 -3.46
CA CYS A 86 20.16 -2.13 -4.69
C CYS A 86 19.31 -2.89 -5.70
N GLU A 87 19.12 -2.34 -6.90
CA GLU A 87 18.32 -2.96 -7.98
C GLU A 87 18.84 -4.33 -8.44
N HIS A 88 20.12 -4.63 -8.19
CA HIS A 88 20.73 -5.93 -8.51
C HIS A 88 20.47 -7.00 -7.43
N SER A 89 19.80 -6.64 -6.35
CA SER A 89 19.41 -7.58 -5.32
C SER A 89 18.12 -8.31 -5.68
N PRO A 90 18.03 -9.63 -5.48
CA PRO A 90 16.78 -10.36 -5.67
C PRO A 90 15.69 -9.97 -4.65
N GLN A 91 16.07 -9.24 -3.59
CA GLN A 91 15.16 -8.75 -2.54
C GLN A 91 14.93 -7.23 -2.62
N TYR A 92 15.28 -6.62 -3.77
CA TYR A 92 15.07 -5.19 -3.99
C TYR A 92 13.61 -4.79 -3.79
N LYS A 93 13.41 -3.75 -2.98
CA LYS A 93 12.09 -3.22 -2.63
C LYS A 93 11.67 -2.11 -3.61
N ILE A 94 11.44 -2.49 -4.86
CA ILE A 94 11.10 -1.56 -5.95
C ILE A 94 9.89 -0.70 -5.63
N GLY A 95 8.84 -1.29 -5.07
CA GLY A 95 7.61 -0.58 -4.74
C GLY A 95 7.80 0.38 -3.58
N THR A 96 8.51 -0.05 -2.52
CA THR A 96 8.80 0.81 -1.37
C THR A 96 9.67 2.00 -1.79
N VAL A 97 10.71 1.78 -2.60
CA VAL A 97 11.58 2.84 -3.12
C VAL A 97 10.78 3.84 -3.94
N PHE A 98 9.94 3.36 -4.85
CA PHE A 98 9.05 4.20 -5.65
C PHE A 98 8.17 5.09 -4.77
N LEU A 99 7.42 4.51 -3.83
CA LEU A 99 6.53 5.28 -2.97
C LEU A 99 7.25 6.33 -2.12
N ARG A 100 8.49 6.08 -1.69
CA ARG A 100 9.24 7.08 -0.90
C ARG A 100 9.66 8.27 -1.74
N LYS A 101 9.94 8.08 -3.03
CA LYS A 101 10.26 9.14 -3.97
C LYS A 101 9.01 9.97 -4.31
N GLU A 102 7.93 9.31 -4.73
CA GLU A 102 6.66 9.97 -5.06
C GLU A 102 6.08 10.75 -3.86
N ASN A 103 6.06 10.16 -2.67
CA ASN A 103 5.52 10.81 -1.47
C ASN A 103 6.17 12.16 -1.17
N ARG A 104 7.47 12.34 -1.47
CA ARG A 104 8.15 13.61 -1.21
C ARG A 104 7.50 14.77 -1.96
N ASP A 105 7.25 14.55 -3.24
CA ASP A 105 6.72 15.60 -4.12
C ASP A 105 5.24 15.90 -3.76
N GLU A 106 4.45 14.89 -3.50
CA GLU A 106 3.05 15.05 -3.08
C GLU A 106 2.91 15.78 -1.72
N TRP A 107 3.74 15.42 -0.73
CA TRP A 107 3.71 16.10 0.58
C TRP A 107 4.12 17.57 0.51
N SER A 108 4.84 18.00 -0.52
CA SER A 108 5.16 19.42 -0.75
C SER A 108 3.91 20.28 -1.00
N HIS A 109 2.82 19.67 -1.48
CA HIS A 109 1.53 20.33 -1.74
C HIS A 109 0.62 20.44 -0.51
N LEU A 110 1.03 19.91 0.66
CA LEU A 110 0.18 19.87 1.86
C LEU A 110 -0.36 21.24 2.25
N LEU A 111 0.48 22.29 2.25
CA LEU A 111 0.07 23.63 2.65
C LEU A 111 -0.99 24.21 1.71
N ASP A 112 -0.85 23.97 0.42
CA ASP A 112 -1.80 24.42 -0.59
C ASP A 112 -3.15 23.70 -0.43
N ILE A 113 -3.13 22.40 -0.25
CA ILE A 113 -4.33 21.58 -0.10
C ILE A 113 -5.07 21.92 1.22
N ILE A 114 -4.36 22.17 2.31
CA ILE A 114 -5.00 22.63 3.56
C ILE A 114 -5.66 24.00 3.37
N LYS A 115 -5.05 24.90 2.63
CA LYS A 115 -5.55 26.25 2.39
C LYS A 115 -6.71 26.29 1.39
N ASN A 116 -6.59 25.55 0.29
CA ASN A 116 -7.46 25.69 -0.89
C ASN A 116 -8.38 24.50 -1.12
N GLY A 117 -8.24 23.43 -0.33
CA GLY A 117 -8.95 22.16 -0.52
C GLY A 117 -8.19 21.23 -1.49
N ARG A 118 -8.69 20.01 -1.58
CA ARG A 118 -8.05 18.97 -2.42
C ARG A 118 -8.17 19.26 -3.92
N ASN A 119 -7.21 18.76 -4.68
CA ASN A 119 -7.28 18.77 -6.13
C ASN A 119 -8.36 17.76 -6.59
N PRO A 120 -9.39 18.18 -7.37
CA PRO A 120 -10.45 17.28 -7.84
C PRO A 120 -9.95 16.17 -8.77
N SER A 121 -8.81 16.39 -9.42
CA SER A 121 -8.28 15.48 -10.45
C SER A 121 -7.67 14.21 -9.88
N GLY A 122 -7.25 14.17 -8.60
CA GLY A 122 -6.65 13.00 -7.93
C GLY A 122 -5.75 12.14 -8.84
N ASN A 123 -4.85 11.37 -8.30
CA ASN A 123 -4.02 10.43 -9.08
C ASN A 123 -4.78 9.14 -9.41
N ASP A 124 -5.94 9.22 -10.08
CA ASP A 124 -6.73 8.04 -10.48
C ASP A 124 -6.41 7.55 -11.90
N ASP A 125 -5.23 7.87 -12.40
CA ASP A 125 -4.83 7.46 -13.73
C ASP A 125 -4.41 5.99 -13.76
N ASP A 126 -4.89 5.26 -14.79
CA ASP A 126 -4.41 3.92 -15.16
C ASP A 126 -3.03 4.00 -15.84
N ASP A 127 -2.25 5.01 -15.48
CA ASP A 127 -0.90 5.21 -15.99
C ASP A 127 0.01 4.06 -15.54
N PRO A 128 0.56 3.28 -16.46
CA PRO A 128 1.44 2.17 -16.13
C PRO A 128 2.71 2.60 -15.39
N GLU A 129 3.23 3.80 -15.62
CA GLU A 129 4.44 4.31 -14.97
C GLU A 129 4.23 4.47 -13.47
N PHE A 130 3.04 4.88 -13.06
CA PHE A 130 2.63 4.93 -11.65
C PHE A 130 2.12 3.56 -11.16
N ARG A 131 1.18 2.94 -11.87
CA ARG A 131 0.45 1.76 -11.40
C ARG A 131 1.32 0.52 -11.24
N GLU A 132 2.27 0.28 -12.13
CA GLU A 132 3.13 -0.89 -12.04
C GLU A 132 3.98 -0.90 -10.75
N PRO A 133 4.81 0.14 -10.46
CA PRO A 133 5.58 0.17 -9.22
C PRO A 133 4.70 0.30 -7.96
N PHE A 134 3.56 1.02 -8.03
CA PHE A 134 2.58 1.05 -6.94
C PHE A 134 2.06 -0.34 -6.60
N THR A 135 1.78 -1.18 -7.59
CA THR A 135 1.31 -2.56 -7.36
C THR A 135 2.37 -3.41 -6.67
N TYR A 136 3.65 -3.24 -7.00
CA TYR A 136 4.75 -3.85 -6.25
C TYR A 136 4.80 -3.36 -4.80
N ALA A 137 4.57 -2.07 -4.55
CA ALA A 137 4.52 -1.52 -3.20
C ALA A 137 3.39 -2.15 -2.38
N MET A 138 2.22 -2.33 -2.96
CA MET A 138 1.10 -3.00 -2.31
C MET A 138 1.39 -4.47 -2.03
N HIS A 139 2.10 -5.17 -2.94
CA HIS A 139 2.61 -6.51 -2.67
C HIS A 139 3.55 -6.55 -1.47
N GLU A 140 4.52 -5.65 -1.42
CA GLU A 140 5.50 -5.58 -0.33
C GLU A 140 4.83 -5.29 1.03
N ARG A 141 3.85 -4.38 1.07
CA ARG A 141 3.08 -4.07 2.28
C ARG A 141 2.20 -5.23 2.73
N SER A 142 1.61 -5.96 1.81
CA SER A 142 0.69 -7.07 2.12
C SER A 142 1.36 -8.22 2.86
N GLN A 143 2.69 -8.37 2.75
CA GLN A 143 3.43 -9.48 3.39
C GLN A 143 3.23 -9.53 4.91
N ASN A 144 3.00 -8.40 5.55
CA ASN A 144 2.80 -8.31 7.00
C ASN A 144 1.41 -8.80 7.45
N PHE A 145 0.41 -8.74 6.57
CA PHE A 145 -1.00 -8.95 6.91
C PHE A 145 -1.65 -10.14 6.22
N SER A 146 -1.07 -10.63 5.12
CA SER A 146 -1.68 -11.66 4.28
C SER A 146 -1.99 -12.94 5.04
N LYS A 147 -1.08 -13.42 5.88
CA LYS A 147 -1.29 -14.64 6.68
C LYS A 147 -2.37 -14.48 7.75
N PRO A 148 -2.34 -13.45 8.65
CA PRO A 148 -3.42 -13.22 9.61
C PRO A 148 -4.78 -13.04 8.95
N LEU A 149 -4.85 -12.31 7.84
CA LEU A 149 -6.08 -12.12 7.09
C LEU A 149 -6.62 -13.43 6.50
N ALA A 150 -5.76 -14.21 5.87
CA ALA A 150 -6.14 -15.50 5.32
C ALA A 150 -6.64 -16.46 6.41
N GLN A 151 -5.96 -16.53 7.57
CA GLN A 151 -6.40 -17.31 8.72
C GLN A 151 -7.77 -16.87 9.23
N PHE A 152 -8.05 -15.57 9.23
CA PHE A 152 -9.36 -15.06 9.60
C PHE A 152 -10.44 -15.50 8.62
N ILE A 153 -10.19 -15.36 7.32
CA ILE A 153 -11.17 -15.62 6.25
C ILE A 153 -11.47 -17.13 6.12
N THR A 154 -10.43 -17.97 6.18
CA THR A 154 -10.53 -19.43 5.97
C THR A 154 -11.10 -20.21 7.17
N ARG A 155 -11.47 -19.53 8.28
CA ARG A 155 -12.25 -20.16 9.37
C ARG A 155 -13.62 -20.65 8.91
N LYS A 156 -14.08 -20.18 7.74
CA LYS A 156 -15.28 -20.64 7.04
C LYS A 156 -14.91 -20.93 5.59
N PRO A 157 -15.60 -21.82 4.90
CA PRO A 157 -15.37 -22.07 3.48
C PRO A 157 -15.41 -20.77 2.68
N VAL A 158 -14.45 -20.60 1.76
CA VAL A 158 -14.30 -19.37 0.97
C VAL A 158 -15.09 -19.44 -0.33
N GLY A 159 -15.09 -20.61 -0.99
CA GLY A 159 -15.76 -20.81 -2.27
C GLY A 159 -15.20 -19.94 -3.40
N ILE A 160 -16.08 -19.28 -4.13
CA ILE A 160 -15.72 -18.28 -5.15
C ILE A 160 -15.43 -16.95 -4.44
N LEU A 161 -14.16 -16.56 -4.44
CA LEU A 161 -13.67 -15.29 -3.89
C LEU A 161 -13.60 -14.24 -5.00
N VAL A 162 -14.29 -13.12 -4.86
CA VAL A 162 -14.08 -11.94 -5.71
C VAL A 162 -13.27 -10.91 -4.93
N ASP A 163 -12.06 -10.63 -5.40
CA ASP A 163 -11.13 -9.65 -4.80
C ASP A 163 -11.20 -8.35 -5.61
N ILE A 164 -11.90 -7.36 -5.05
CA ILE A 164 -12.24 -6.11 -5.70
C ILE A 164 -11.16 -5.07 -5.44
N GLY A 165 -10.50 -4.62 -6.51
CA GLY A 165 -9.33 -3.74 -6.39
C GLY A 165 -8.16 -4.46 -5.72
N GLY A 166 -8.02 -5.77 -5.97
CA GLY A 166 -7.08 -6.63 -5.25
C GLY A 166 -5.62 -6.42 -5.60
N GLY A 167 -5.30 -5.50 -6.51
CA GLY A 167 -3.94 -5.09 -6.84
C GLY A 167 -3.05 -6.27 -7.23
N PRO A 168 -2.03 -6.59 -6.40
CA PRO A 168 -1.11 -7.70 -6.65
C PRO A 168 -1.71 -9.10 -6.45
N GLY A 169 -2.93 -9.22 -5.92
CA GLY A 169 -3.56 -10.50 -5.59
C GLY A 169 -2.94 -11.24 -4.39
N SER A 170 -2.12 -10.56 -3.60
CA SER A 170 -1.33 -11.19 -2.53
C SER A 170 -2.19 -11.76 -1.41
N TYR A 171 -3.27 -11.08 -1.03
CA TYR A 171 -4.21 -11.57 -0.03
C TYR A 171 -4.96 -12.80 -0.54
N SER A 172 -5.50 -12.71 -1.74
CA SER A 172 -6.21 -13.82 -2.39
C SER A 172 -5.30 -15.03 -2.57
N ALA A 173 -4.03 -14.83 -2.95
CA ALA A 173 -3.07 -15.93 -3.07
C ALA A 173 -2.85 -16.66 -1.74
N GLU A 174 -2.74 -15.92 -0.63
CA GLU A 174 -2.55 -16.53 0.69
C GLU A 174 -3.82 -17.23 1.17
N ILE A 175 -5.01 -16.69 0.87
CA ILE A 175 -6.30 -17.34 1.13
C ILE A 175 -6.41 -18.65 0.38
N LEU A 176 -6.08 -18.65 -0.91
CA LEU A 176 -6.12 -19.86 -1.76
C LEU A 176 -5.11 -20.94 -1.34
N LYS A 177 -3.97 -20.56 -0.74
CA LYS A 177 -3.03 -21.53 -0.17
C LYS A 177 -3.63 -22.28 1.03
N GLN A 178 -4.45 -21.60 1.84
CA GLN A 178 -5.06 -22.18 3.03
C GLN A 178 -6.37 -22.90 2.72
N ASP A 179 -7.22 -22.40 1.81
CA ASP A 179 -8.40 -23.08 1.29
C ASP A 179 -8.12 -23.61 -0.12
N LYS A 180 -7.87 -24.91 -0.21
CA LYS A 180 -7.52 -25.58 -1.48
C LYS A 180 -8.68 -25.70 -2.45
N SER A 181 -9.91 -25.58 -1.97
CA SER A 181 -11.13 -25.67 -2.79
C SER A 181 -11.53 -24.33 -3.39
N ALA A 182 -11.06 -23.22 -2.82
CA ALA A 182 -11.40 -21.87 -3.25
C ALA A 182 -10.78 -21.50 -4.61
N ARG A 183 -11.48 -20.67 -5.37
CA ARG A 183 -11.02 -19.99 -6.58
C ARG A 183 -11.18 -18.49 -6.40
N ALA A 184 -10.35 -17.69 -7.05
CA ALA A 184 -10.40 -16.24 -6.95
C ALA A 184 -10.64 -15.57 -8.30
N VAL A 185 -11.49 -14.57 -8.33
CA VAL A 185 -11.60 -13.60 -9.42
C VAL A 185 -10.97 -12.31 -8.94
N LEU A 186 -9.82 -11.94 -9.50
CA LEU A 186 -9.09 -10.72 -9.17
C LEU A 186 -9.51 -9.62 -10.13
N ILE A 187 -10.11 -8.56 -9.60
CA ILE A 187 -10.61 -7.41 -10.37
C ILE A 187 -9.74 -6.20 -10.06
N ASP A 188 -9.10 -5.60 -11.08
CA ASP A 188 -8.32 -4.36 -10.97
C ASP A 188 -8.09 -3.72 -12.33
N ARG A 189 -7.39 -2.59 -12.37
CA ARG A 189 -6.91 -1.94 -13.59
C ARG A 189 -5.91 -2.84 -14.33
N SER A 190 -5.81 -2.68 -15.65
CA SER A 190 -4.99 -3.56 -16.50
C SER A 190 -3.51 -3.56 -16.12
N ALA A 191 -2.95 -2.38 -15.80
CA ALA A 191 -1.56 -2.25 -15.38
C ALA A 191 -1.28 -2.99 -14.06
N SER A 192 -2.20 -2.92 -13.08
CA SER A 192 -2.09 -3.67 -11.81
C SER A 192 -2.14 -5.19 -12.06
N LEU A 193 -3.07 -5.65 -12.90
CA LEU A 193 -3.20 -7.08 -13.21
C LEU A 193 -1.99 -7.64 -13.96
N LYS A 194 -1.32 -6.84 -14.80
CA LYS A 194 -0.06 -7.21 -15.45
C LYS A 194 1.01 -7.55 -14.41
N ILE A 195 1.11 -6.76 -13.34
CA ILE A 195 2.05 -7.01 -12.24
C ILE A 195 1.59 -8.17 -11.35
N ALA A 196 0.28 -8.27 -11.05
CA ALA A 196 -0.27 -9.42 -10.32
C ALA A 196 0.10 -10.75 -10.98
N LYS A 197 -0.07 -10.85 -12.30
CA LYS A 197 0.32 -12.05 -13.06
C LYS A 197 1.82 -12.34 -12.98
N LYS A 198 2.69 -11.31 -12.99
CA LYS A 198 4.14 -11.47 -12.80
C LYS A 198 4.47 -12.01 -11.41
N ILE A 199 3.86 -11.42 -10.36
CA ILE A 199 4.06 -11.81 -8.96
C ILE A 199 3.58 -13.24 -8.71
N LEU A 200 2.43 -13.60 -9.27
CA LEU A 200 1.79 -14.90 -9.06
C LEU A 200 2.29 -16.00 -9.98
N LYS A 201 3.11 -15.69 -11.00
CA LYS A 201 3.55 -16.64 -12.06
C LYS A 201 4.07 -17.96 -11.53
N ASN A 202 4.83 -17.93 -10.44
CA ASN A 202 5.43 -19.14 -9.84
C ASN A 202 4.67 -19.61 -8.60
N SER A 203 3.47 -19.10 -8.36
CA SER A 203 2.64 -19.50 -7.23
C SER A 203 1.87 -20.77 -7.56
N ALA A 204 1.85 -21.74 -6.65
CA ALA A 204 1.07 -22.98 -6.81
C ALA A 204 -0.45 -22.75 -6.93
N VAL A 205 -0.92 -21.50 -6.75
CA VAL A 205 -2.34 -21.17 -6.79
C VAL A 205 -2.76 -20.41 -8.04
N ILE A 206 -1.84 -20.10 -8.96
CA ILE A 206 -2.11 -19.25 -10.15
C ILE A 206 -3.24 -19.80 -11.02
N GLU A 207 -3.33 -21.11 -11.20
CA GLU A 207 -4.37 -21.79 -12.00
C GLU A 207 -5.78 -21.68 -11.39
N ARG A 208 -5.87 -21.14 -10.18
CA ARG A 208 -7.14 -20.90 -9.48
C ARG A 208 -7.55 -19.42 -9.48
N PHE A 209 -6.84 -18.59 -10.27
CA PHE A 209 -7.16 -17.20 -10.49
C PHE A 209 -7.77 -16.96 -11.86
N ASP A 210 -8.87 -16.21 -11.86
CA ASP A 210 -9.37 -15.49 -13.02
C ASP A 210 -9.08 -14.01 -12.85
N PHE A 211 -8.68 -13.32 -13.94
CA PHE A 211 -8.28 -11.91 -13.91
C PHE A 211 -9.25 -11.10 -14.76
N VAL A 212 -9.90 -10.12 -14.15
CA VAL A 212 -10.89 -9.25 -14.81
C VAL A 212 -10.42 -7.80 -14.74
N SER A 213 -10.10 -7.23 -15.89
CA SER A 213 -9.67 -5.82 -15.99
C SER A 213 -10.86 -4.89 -16.10
N GLY A 214 -10.88 -3.80 -15.32
CA GLY A 214 -11.88 -2.77 -15.48
C GLY A 214 -12.00 -1.78 -14.35
N ASP A 215 -12.83 -0.79 -14.57
CA ASP A 215 -13.24 0.17 -13.58
C ASP A 215 -14.26 -0.46 -12.63
N LEU A 216 -14.06 -0.35 -11.31
CA LEU A 216 -14.91 -0.96 -10.28
C LEU A 216 -16.38 -0.52 -10.37
N PHE A 217 -16.64 0.69 -10.86
CA PHE A 217 -18.01 1.18 -11.05
C PHE A 217 -18.71 0.59 -12.29
N LYS A 218 -17.95 0.09 -13.26
CA LYS A 218 -18.44 -0.40 -14.55
C LYS A 218 -18.40 -1.92 -14.69
N VAL A 219 -17.29 -2.56 -14.25
CA VAL A 219 -17.05 -4.01 -14.41
C VAL A 219 -18.02 -4.83 -13.56
N SER A 220 -18.47 -5.97 -14.05
CA SER A 220 -19.31 -6.90 -13.26
C SER A 220 -18.50 -7.57 -12.14
N PHE A 221 -19.10 -7.76 -10.97
CA PHE A 221 -18.54 -8.55 -9.86
C PHE A 221 -19.02 -10.02 -9.88
N GLY A 222 -19.69 -10.42 -10.96
CA GLY A 222 -20.28 -11.75 -11.07
C GLY A 222 -21.64 -11.85 -10.38
N ASN A 223 -22.14 -13.08 -10.31
CA ASN A 223 -23.37 -13.45 -9.62
C ASN A 223 -23.08 -14.70 -8.77
N GLU A 224 -23.85 -14.93 -7.71
CA GLU A 224 -23.74 -16.11 -6.86
C GLU A 224 -22.33 -16.27 -6.21
N THR A 225 -21.65 -15.16 -5.92
CA THR A 225 -20.34 -15.12 -5.25
C THR A 225 -20.46 -15.57 -3.79
N ASP A 226 -19.52 -16.39 -3.34
CA ASP A 226 -19.48 -16.87 -1.95
C ASP A 226 -18.88 -15.85 -1.00
N THR A 227 -17.75 -15.27 -1.40
CA THR A 227 -16.97 -14.34 -0.57
C THR A 227 -16.48 -13.18 -1.44
N VAL A 228 -16.68 -11.94 -0.98
CA VAL A 228 -16.08 -10.75 -1.57
C VAL A 228 -15.05 -10.20 -0.61
N LEU A 229 -13.85 -9.89 -1.11
CA LEU A 229 -12.79 -9.16 -0.43
C LEU A 229 -12.71 -7.74 -0.98
N TYR A 230 -12.71 -6.75 -0.09
CA TYR A 230 -12.60 -5.32 -0.39
C TYR A 230 -11.53 -4.75 0.54
N SER A 231 -10.28 -4.83 0.10
CA SER A 231 -9.13 -4.55 0.97
C SER A 231 -8.40 -3.29 0.54
N ASN A 232 -8.31 -2.31 1.44
CA ASN A 232 -7.65 -1.02 1.21
C ASN A 232 -8.26 -0.23 0.04
N ILE A 233 -9.55 -0.30 -0.14
CA ILE A 233 -10.32 0.41 -1.16
C ILE A 233 -11.30 1.40 -0.56
N LEU A 234 -11.86 1.12 0.64
CA LEU A 234 -12.82 1.99 1.30
C LEU A 234 -12.32 3.44 1.40
N HIS A 235 -11.07 3.61 1.77
CA HIS A 235 -10.45 4.91 1.97
C HIS A 235 -10.18 5.71 0.67
N ILE A 236 -10.29 5.07 -0.52
CA ILE A 236 -10.05 5.74 -1.81
C ILE A 236 -11.26 6.59 -2.22
N TYR A 237 -12.46 6.24 -1.76
CA TYR A 237 -13.73 6.80 -2.20
C TYR A 237 -14.50 7.49 -1.08
N ASN A 238 -15.39 8.43 -1.45
CA ASN A 238 -16.34 9.05 -0.54
C ASN A 238 -17.51 8.11 -0.18
N GLU A 239 -18.42 8.59 0.69
CA GLU A 239 -19.55 7.79 1.18
C GLU A 239 -20.51 7.36 0.06
N SER A 240 -20.83 8.25 -0.89
CA SER A 240 -21.77 7.95 -1.98
C SER A 240 -21.18 6.94 -2.97
N GLU A 241 -19.90 7.03 -3.24
CA GLU A 241 -19.16 6.09 -4.09
C GLU A 241 -19.06 4.71 -3.44
N ASN A 242 -18.66 4.66 -2.17
CA ASN A 242 -18.62 3.40 -1.41
C ASN A 242 -20.00 2.76 -1.31
N LEU A 243 -21.08 3.54 -1.09
CA LEU A 243 -22.44 3.02 -1.05
C LEU A 243 -22.81 2.33 -2.37
N ARG A 244 -22.52 2.96 -3.51
CA ARG A 244 -22.74 2.35 -4.84
C ARG A 244 -21.96 1.04 -5.02
N LEU A 245 -20.71 0.99 -4.57
CA LEU A 245 -19.91 -0.24 -4.64
C LEU A 245 -20.46 -1.32 -3.70
N PHE A 246 -20.88 -0.97 -2.48
CA PHE A 246 -21.47 -1.92 -1.53
C PHE A 246 -22.81 -2.49 -2.03
N GLU A 247 -23.67 -1.69 -2.65
CA GLU A 247 -24.89 -2.17 -3.30
C GLU A 247 -24.59 -3.15 -4.44
N LYS A 248 -23.54 -2.86 -5.22
CA LYS A 248 -23.09 -3.74 -6.30
C LYS A 248 -22.50 -5.05 -5.75
N ILE A 249 -21.73 -5.00 -4.67
CA ILE A 249 -21.24 -6.17 -3.95
C ILE A 249 -22.41 -6.98 -3.39
N TYR A 250 -23.39 -6.33 -2.78
CA TYR A 250 -24.57 -7.01 -2.25
C TYR A 250 -25.31 -7.80 -3.33
N LYS A 251 -25.46 -7.22 -4.51
CA LYS A 251 -26.12 -7.87 -5.66
C LYS A 251 -25.33 -9.09 -6.17
N SER A 252 -23.99 -9.04 -6.16
CA SER A 252 -23.14 -10.14 -6.65
C SER A 252 -23.11 -11.34 -5.70
N LEU A 253 -23.32 -11.14 -4.41
CA LEU A 253 -23.27 -12.18 -3.41
C LEU A 253 -24.52 -13.07 -3.45
N LYS A 254 -24.37 -14.36 -3.24
CA LYS A 254 -25.47 -15.27 -2.96
C LYS A 254 -26.08 -15.00 -1.57
N PRO A 255 -27.32 -15.44 -1.28
CA PRO A 255 -27.87 -15.39 0.09
C PRO A 255 -26.91 -16.05 1.08
N GLY A 256 -26.61 -15.36 2.21
CA GLY A 256 -25.61 -15.80 3.17
C GLY A 256 -24.15 -15.62 2.74
N GLY A 257 -23.87 -15.11 1.54
CA GLY A 257 -22.54 -14.79 1.07
C GLY A 257 -21.86 -13.73 1.94
N ARG A 258 -20.54 -13.80 2.03
CA ARG A 258 -19.71 -13.03 2.96
C ARG A 258 -19.08 -11.82 2.28
N PHE A 259 -19.14 -10.68 2.93
CA PHE A 259 -18.39 -9.49 2.53
C PHE A 259 -17.31 -9.21 3.58
N ILE A 260 -16.05 -9.25 3.17
CA ILE A 260 -14.85 -9.02 3.99
C ILE A 260 -14.27 -7.66 3.58
N LEU A 261 -14.34 -6.70 4.47
CA LEU A 261 -13.79 -5.36 4.29
C LEU A 261 -12.57 -5.20 5.19
N VAL A 262 -11.43 -4.82 4.62
CA VAL A 262 -10.16 -4.61 5.32
C VAL A 262 -9.70 -3.19 5.10
N ASP A 263 -9.48 -2.44 6.16
CA ASP A 263 -8.95 -1.07 6.07
C ASP A 263 -8.33 -0.58 7.38
N LEU A 264 -7.83 0.65 7.37
CA LEU A 264 -7.47 1.41 8.57
C LEU A 264 -8.71 2.17 9.06
N PHE A 265 -9.13 1.89 10.29
CA PHE A 265 -10.30 2.56 10.84
C PHE A 265 -9.94 3.52 11.97
N LEU A 266 -10.60 4.66 11.97
CA LEU A 266 -10.56 5.61 13.07
C LEU A 266 -11.53 5.21 14.19
N LYS A 267 -11.18 5.54 15.43
CA LYS A 267 -12.17 5.64 16.50
C LYS A 267 -13.10 6.84 16.25
N ASN A 268 -14.22 6.89 16.94
CA ASN A 268 -15.22 7.95 16.76
C ASN A 268 -14.70 9.37 17.08
N ASN A 269 -13.64 9.49 17.90
CA ASN A 269 -12.95 10.76 18.17
C ASN A 269 -12.07 11.25 17.00
N ARG A 270 -11.86 10.44 15.97
CA ARG A 270 -11.08 10.68 14.74
C ARG A 270 -9.59 11.03 14.96
N THR A 271 -9.07 10.83 16.16
CA THR A 271 -7.67 11.09 16.51
C THR A 271 -6.87 9.82 16.78
N GLU A 272 -7.55 8.67 16.83
CA GLU A 272 -6.95 7.38 17.13
C GLU A 272 -7.49 6.27 16.18
N PRO A 273 -6.67 5.26 15.91
CA PRO A 273 -5.23 5.18 16.20
C PRO A 273 -4.45 6.24 15.39
N GLN A 274 -3.24 6.59 15.85
CA GLN A 274 -2.43 7.64 15.21
C GLN A 274 -2.21 7.38 13.72
N ASP A 275 -1.87 6.15 13.35
CA ASP A 275 -1.60 5.80 11.95
C ASP A 275 -2.81 6.08 11.04
N ALA A 276 -4.03 5.74 11.48
CA ALA A 276 -5.25 6.02 10.73
C ALA A 276 -5.55 7.53 10.64
N ALA A 277 -5.24 8.29 11.70
CA ALA A 277 -5.43 9.74 11.70
C ALA A 277 -4.46 10.44 10.74
N LEU A 278 -3.17 10.03 10.74
CA LEU A 278 -2.17 10.53 9.79
C LEU A 278 -2.52 10.11 8.35
N PHE A 279 -3.00 8.89 8.17
CA PHE A 279 -3.42 8.38 6.87
C PHE A 279 -4.60 9.15 6.27
N SER A 280 -5.44 9.81 7.09
CA SER A 280 -6.48 10.72 6.59
C SER A 280 -5.91 11.87 5.76
N LEU A 281 -4.77 12.45 6.19
CA LEU A 281 -4.08 13.48 5.41
C LEU A 281 -3.46 12.91 4.14
N THR A 282 -2.92 11.70 4.20
CA THR A 282 -2.46 11.00 2.98
C THR A 282 -3.61 10.87 1.98
N MET A 283 -4.79 10.46 2.41
CA MET A 283 -5.96 10.36 1.52
C MET A 283 -6.43 11.71 0.98
N LEU A 284 -6.29 12.77 1.76
CA LEU A 284 -6.58 14.13 1.29
C LEU A 284 -5.64 14.57 0.16
N LEU A 285 -4.36 14.18 0.24
CA LEU A 285 -3.33 14.49 -0.76
C LEU A 285 -3.45 13.64 -2.03
N PHE A 286 -3.64 12.33 -1.88
CA PHE A 286 -3.45 11.37 -2.96
C PHE A 286 -4.72 10.93 -3.67
N THR A 287 -5.91 11.31 -3.17
CA THR A 287 -7.18 10.86 -3.75
C THR A 287 -8.12 12.02 -4.03
N ALA A 288 -8.96 11.86 -5.06
CA ALA A 288 -9.96 12.86 -5.40
C ALA A 288 -11.04 13.03 -4.33
N THR A 289 -11.50 11.93 -3.70
CA THR A 289 -12.65 11.94 -2.80
C THR A 289 -12.44 11.14 -1.51
N GLY A 290 -11.32 10.39 -1.41
CA GLY A 290 -11.06 9.44 -0.35
C GLY A 290 -10.83 10.05 1.03
N ARG A 291 -11.04 9.26 2.05
CA ARG A 291 -10.84 9.61 3.46
C ARG A 291 -10.75 8.36 4.34
N THR A 292 -10.24 8.48 5.55
CA THR A 292 -10.33 7.41 6.53
C THR A 292 -11.70 7.44 7.23
N TYR A 293 -12.28 6.25 7.42
CA TYR A 293 -13.61 6.05 8.03
C TYR A 293 -13.49 5.55 9.45
N THR A 294 -14.51 5.80 10.26
CA THR A 294 -14.69 5.10 11.53
C THR A 294 -15.43 3.78 11.32
N PHE A 295 -15.33 2.86 12.29
CA PHE A 295 -16.13 1.63 12.27
C PHE A 295 -17.62 1.90 12.15
N GLU A 296 -18.11 2.87 12.92
CA GLU A 296 -19.54 3.18 12.97
C GLU A 296 -20.06 3.77 11.65
N GLU A 297 -19.27 4.63 10.99
CA GLU A 297 -19.59 5.12 9.64
C GLU A 297 -19.67 3.97 8.64
N THR A 298 -18.66 3.10 8.63
CA THR A 298 -18.61 1.95 7.73
C THR A 298 -19.79 1.00 7.96
N LYS A 299 -20.12 0.69 9.23
CA LYS A 299 -21.29 -0.13 9.56
C LYS A 299 -22.60 0.50 9.10
N LYS A 300 -22.73 1.84 9.21
CA LYS A 300 -23.92 2.55 8.70
C LYS A 300 -24.08 2.39 7.19
N LEU A 301 -22.97 2.53 6.43
CA LEU A 301 -22.98 2.35 4.98
C LEU A 301 -23.34 0.90 4.60
N LEU A 302 -22.72 -0.08 5.28
CA LEU A 302 -23.02 -1.50 5.08
C LEU A 302 -24.49 -1.84 5.36
N LYS A 303 -25.06 -1.32 6.46
CA LYS A 303 -26.48 -1.50 6.78
C LYS A 303 -27.40 -0.88 5.70
N LYS A 304 -27.08 0.31 5.22
CA LYS A 304 -27.83 0.96 4.13
C LYS A 304 -27.83 0.12 2.85
N SER A 305 -26.77 -0.66 2.61
CA SER A 305 -26.64 -1.56 1.46
C SER A 305 -27.26 -2.95 1.68
N GLY A 306 -27.92 -3.19 2.81
CA GLY A 306 -28.63 -4.44 3.11
C GLY A 306 -27.81 -5.47 3.91
N PHE A 307 -26.58 -5.16 4.29
CA PHE A 307 -25.74 -6.10 5.08
C PHE A 307 -26.09 -6.13 6.56
N GLY A 308 -25.90 -7.29 7.18
CA GLY A 308 -26.08 -7.50 8.62
C GLY A 308 -25.10 -8.50 9.21
N LYS A 309 -25.22 -8.75 10.54
CA LYS A 309 -24.32 -9.67 11.27
C LYS A 309 -22.84 -9.30 11.11
N PHE A 310 -22.40 -8.29 11.86
CA PHE A 310 -21.04 -7.77 11.79
C PHE A 310 -20.10 -8.48 12.76
N THR A 311 -18.95 -8.92 12.27
CA THR A 311 -17.81 -9.38 13.10
C THR A 311 -16.63 -8.46 12.82
N HIS A 312 -15.90 -8.10 13.85
CA HIS A 312 -14.70 -7.25 13.76
C HIS A 312 -13.49 -8.00 14.32
N CYS A 313 -12.33 -7.82 13.68
CA CYS A 313 -11.05 -8.35 14.12
C CYS A 313 -9.93 -7.37 13.78
N GLU A 314 -9.05 -7.10 14.73
CA GLU A 314 -7.80 -6.35 14.49
C GLU A 314 -6.75 -7.30 13.90
N LEU A 315 -6.08 -6.84 12.84
CA LEU A 315 -4.98 -7.56 12.18
C LEU A 315 -3.59 -7.11 12.67
N GLY A 316 -3.55 -6.03 13.44
CA GLY A 316 -2.32 -5.34 13.86
C GLY A 316 -1.92 -4.20 12.94
N GLN A 317 -0.94 -3.38 13.39
CA GLN A 317 -0.42 -2.20 12.68
C GLN A 317 -1.51 -1.27 12.12
N GLY A 318 -2.60 -1.08 12.87
CA GLY A 318 -3.72 -0.22 12.51
C GLY A 318 -4.74 -0.81 11.54
N SER A 319 -4.45 -1.95 10.91
CA SER A 319 -5.38 -2.62 9.99
C SER A 319 -6.38 -3.50 10.74
N SER A 320 -7.62 -3.47 10.29
CA SER A 320 -8.73 -4.24 10.87
C SER A 320 -9.66 -4.79 9.79
N VAL A 321 -10.40 -5.84 10.16
CA VAL A 321 -11.38 -6.51 9.30
C VAL A 321 -12.79 -6.28 9.85
N ILE A 322 -13.71 -5.98 8.94
CA ILE A 322 -15.15 -6.14 9.16
C ILE A 322 -15.62 -7.28 8.26
N GLU A 323 -16.17 -8.35 8.85
CA GLU A 323 -16.93 -9.37 8.12
C GLU A 323 -18.42 -9.12 8.30
N THR A 324 -19.18 -9.17 7.23
CA THR A 324 -20.63 -9.10 7.22
C THR A 324 -21.20 -10.07 6.20
N VAL A 325 -22.49 -10.32 6.25
CA VAL A 325 -23.17 -11.28 5.36
C VAL A 325 -24.37 -10.63 4.68
N LYS A 326 -24.66 -11.10 3.46
CA LYS A 326 -25.92 -10.80 2.78
C LYS A 326 -27.06 -11.54 3.51
N ILE A 327 -28.03 -10.78 4.01
CA ILE A 327 -29.23 -11.29 4.69
C ILE A 327 -30.28 -11.62 3.65
#